data_3f88412a48a6c4b4fb404b22c993fb2f
#
_entry.id   3f88412a48a6c4b4fb404b22c993fb2f
#
_cell.length_a   1.000
_cell.length_b   1.000
_cell.length_c   1.000
_cell.angle_alpha   90.00
_cell.angle_beta   90.00
_cell.angle_gamma   90.00
#
_symmetry.space_group_name_H-M   'P 1'
#
loop_
_entity.id
_entity.type
_entity.pdbx_description
1 polymer ?
#
loop_
_entity_poly.entity_id
_entity_poly.type
_entity_poly.pdbx_seq_one_letter_code
_entity_poly.pdbx_strand_id
1 'polypeptide(L)'
;MRIIFWGTPEYSIPSLDIFIKSKHEVIAVVSQPDKKRSRGNKLIASPVKSIAEKESIKIYTPKKIRGNIDFINELKSLSCDLFIVIAYGKILPKEILEIPKFGCWNAHASLLPRWRGAAPIQWSLIKGDEFTGVGIMKMNEELDTGDLLLEEKIKIDNDDNLNTLTKKLSILSAKLFLNAISILEENIYKNTNSCLLYTSPSPRDRQKSRMPSSA
;
A
#
# COMPACT_ATOMS: atom_id res chain seq x y z
N MET A 1 -16.40 2.60 -4.39
CA MET A 1 -15.30 3.33 -5.06
C MET A 1 -14.73 2.50 -6.20
N ARG A 2 -14.23 3.17 -7.25
CA ARG A 2 -13.49 2.57 -8.36
C ARG A 2 -11.99 2.59 -8.03
N ILE A 3 -11.38 1.42 -7.95
CA ILE A 3 -10.02 1.23 -7.42
C ILE A 3 -9.11 0.67 -8.52
N ILE A 4 -7.89 1.20 -8.63
CA ILE A 4 -6.79 0.54 -9.32
C ILE A 4 -5.82 0.01 -8.28
N PHE A 5 -5.60 -1.31 -8.30
CA PHE A 5 -4.74 -1.99 -7.33
C PHE A 5 -3.33 -2.16 -7.90
N TRP A 6 -2.32 -1.72 -7.15
CA TRP A 6 -0.90 -1.83 -7.48
C TRP A 6 -0.21 -2.79 -6.52
N GLY A 7 0.26 -3.91 -7.02
CA GLY A 7 0.92 -4.90 -6.19
C GLY A 7 1.68 -5.94 -6.99
N THR A 8 2.58 -6.69 -6.35
CA THR A 8 3.39 -7.70 -7.04
C THR A 8 3.49 -9.02 -6.27
N PRO A 9 4.00 -9.07 -5.01
CA PRO A 9 4.28 -10.31 -4.29
C PRO A 9 3.02 -10.88 -3.62
N GLU A 10 3.18 -12.06 -3.04
CA GLU A 10 2.14 -12.75 -2.24
C GLU A 10 1.62 -11.88 -1.08
N TYR A 11 2.46 -11.03 -0.52
CA TYR A 11 2.07 -10.06 0.53
C TYR A 11 0.85 -9.22 0.14
N SER A 12 0.69 -8.89 -1.14
CA SER A 12 -0.40 -8.04 -1.63
C SER A 12 -1.71 -8.81 -1.83
N ILE A 13 -1.68 -10.15 -1.85
CA ILE A 13 -2.85 -10.98 -2.18
C ILE A 13 -4.02 -10.79 -1.22
N PRO A 14 -3.87 -10.84 0.12
CA PRO A 14 -5.01 -10.69 1.02
C PRO A 14 -5.74 -9.36 0.83
N SER A 15 -5.01 -8.30 0.49
CA SER A 15 -5.60 -7.00 0.21
C SER A 15 -6.33 -6.98 -1.14
N LEU A 16 -5.79 -7.58 -2.19
CA LEU A 16 -6.48 -7.69 -3.46
C LEU A 16 -7.78 -8.50 -3.31
N ASP A 17 -7.71 -9.66 -2.65
CA ASP A 17 -8.86 -10.54 -2.43
C ASP A 17 -9.98 -9.86 -1.65
N ILE A 18 -9.65 -9.09 -0.62
CA ILE A 18 -10.66 -8.41 0.19
C ILE A 18 -11.38 -7.32 -0.62
N PHE A 19 -10.67 -6.62 -1.52
CA PHE A 19 -11.27 -5.62 -2.39
C PHE A 19 -12.12 -6.23 -3.49
N ILE A 20 -11.70 -7.34 -4.11
CA ILE A 20 -12.50 -8.09 -5.09
C ILE A 20 -13.83 -8.54 -4.48
N LYS A 21 -13.83 -8.96 -3.20
CA LYS A 21 -15.02 -9.44 -2.48
C LYS A 21 -15.84 -8.32 -1.83
N SER A 22 -15.36 -7.09 -1.85
CA SER A 22 -16.03 -5.94 -1.22
C SER A 22 -17.06 -5.30 -2.15
N LYS A 23 -17.73 -4.26 -1.65
CA LYS A 23 -18.63 -3.39 -2.45
C LYS A 23 -17.89 -2.47 -3.42
N HIS A 24 -16.56 -2.44 -3.40
CA HIS A 24 -15.74 -1.60 -4.27
C HIS A 24 -15.44 -2.31 -5.59
N GLU A 25 -15.23 -1.56 -6.65
CA GLU A 25 -14.91 -2.09 -7.98
C GLU A 25 -13.41 -2.01 -8.21
N VAL A 26 -12.72 -3.16 -8.30
CA VAL A 26 -11.32 -3.22 -8.75
C VAL A 26 -11.31 -3.20 -10.27
N ILE A 27 -11.18 -2.00 -10.86
CA ILE A 27 -11.28 -1.80 -12.31
C ILE A 27 -10.03 -2.22 -13.08
N ALA A 28 -8.89 -2.23 -12.42
CA ALA A 28 -7.63 -2.70 -13.00
C ALA A 28 -6.62 -3.07 -11.91
N VAL A 29 -5.66 -3.90 -12.30
CA VAL A 29 -4.50 -4.27 -11.51
C VAL A 29 -3.23 -3.86 -12.24
N VAL A 30 -2.29 -3.26 -11.52
CA VAL A 30 -0.96 -2.94 -12.03
C VAL A 30 0.07 -3.77 -11.27
N SER A 31 0.85 -4.56 -12.00
CA SER A 31 1.89 -5.41 -11.41
C SER A 31 3.21 -5.28 -12.15
N GLN A 32 4.29 -5.78 -11.54
CA GLN A 32 5.58 -5.86 -12.23
C GLN A 32 5.48 -6.83 -13.41
N PRO A 33 6.24 -6.60 -14.49
CA PRO A 33 6.35 -7.55 -15.58
C PRO A 33 6.81 -8.93 -15.11
N ASP A 34 6.41 -9.95 -15.84
CA ASP A 34 6.80 -11.32 -15.60
C ASP A 34 8.32 -11.45 -15.55
N LYS A 35 8.82 -12.20 -14.59
CA LYS A 35 10.26 -12.43 -14.40
C LYS A 35 10.61 -13.87 -14.73
N LYS A 36 11.77 -14.03 -15.36
CA LYS A 36 12.37 -15.35 -15.54
C LYS A 36 12.75 -15.90 -14.16
N ARG A 37 12.20 -17.04 -13.78
CA ARG A 37 12.53 -17.74 -12.53
C ARG A 37 12.87 -19.20 -12.85
N SER A 38 13.75 -19.78 -12.03
CA SER A 38 14.25 -21.16 -12.10
C SER A 38 15.19 -21.50 -13.28
N ARG A 39 15.78 -22.70 -13.23
CA ARG A 39 16.80 -23.20 -14.17
C ARG A 39 16.31 -23.29 -15.63
N GLY A 40 15.03 -23.17 -15.91
CA GLY A 40 14.44 -23.25 -17.26
C GLY A 40 14.13 -21.91 -17.92
N ASN A 41 14.52 -20.75 -17.35
CA ASN A 41 14.21 -19.41 -17.90
C ASN A 41 12.70 -19.18 -18.17
N LYS A 42 11.80 -19.95 -17.56
CA LYS A 42 10.36 -19.80 -17.74
C LYS A 42 9.89 -18.46 -17.17
N LEU A 43 9.12 -17.72 -17.96
CA LEU A 43 8.45 -16.52 -17.47
C LEU A 43 7.35 -16.93 -16.49
N ILE A 44 7.41 -16.37 -15.30
CA ILE A 44 6.40 -16.62 -14.24
C ILE A 44 5.70 -15.30 -13.96
N ALA A 45 4.37 -15.33 -14.04
CA ALA A 45 3.51 -14.24 -13.65
C ALA A 45 3.70 -13.90 -12.17
N SER A 46 3.50 -12.63 -11.82
CA SER A 46 3.45 -12.27 -10.40
C SER A 46 2.21 -12.87 -9.73
N PRO A 47 2.25 -13.16 -8.41
CA PRO A 47 1.08 -13.63 -7.67
C PRO A 47 -0.16 -12.78 -7.87
N VAL A 48 -0.01 -11.45 -7.83
CA VAL A 48 -1.10 -10.49 -8.06
C VAL A 48 -1.65 -10.57 -9.48
N LYS A 49 -0.79 -10.69 -10.50
CA LYS A 49 -1.20 -10.87 -11.89
C LYS A 49 -2.01 -12.16 -12.06
N SER A 50 -1.57 -13.26 -11.48
CA SER A 50 -2.27 -14.56 -11.58
C SER A 50 -3.68 -14.52 -11.01
N ILE A 51 -3.89 -13.79 -9.91
CA ILE A 51 -5.24 -13.59 -9.35
C ILE A 51 -6.07 -12.71 -10.27
N ALA A 52 -5.53 -11.60 -10.76
CA ALA A 52 -6.24 -10.71 -11.65
C ALA A 52 -6.67 -11.40 -12.96
N GLU A 53 -5.82 -12.29 -13.51
CA GLU A 53 -6.18 -13.15 -14.66
C GLU A 53 -7.37 -14.07 -14.35
N LYS A 54 -7.32 -14.73 -13.19
CA LYS A 54 -8.39 -15.64 -12.74
C LYS A 54 -9.73 -14.91 -12.55
N GLU A 55 -9.69 -13.70 -12.02
CA GLU A 55 -10.87 -12.87 -11.76
C GLU A 55 -11.28 -12.01 -12.97
N SER A 56 -10.63 -12.19 -14.12
CA SER A 56 -10.90 -11.43 -15.36
C SER A 56 -10.77 -9.90 -15.19
N ILE A 57 -9.92 -9.45 -14.30
CA ILE A 57 -9.63 -8.03 -14.05
C ILE A 57 -8.59 -7.54 -15.07
N LYS A 58 -8.77 -6.33 -15.60
CA LYS A 58 -7.81 -5.70 -16.51
C LYS A 58 -6.43 -5.57 -15.88
N ILE A 59 -5.37 -5.97 -16.60
CA ILE A 59 -4.00 -6.04 -16.06
C ILE A 59 -3.06 -5.15 -16.86
N TYR A 60 -2.24 -4.42 -16.13
CA TYR A 60 -1.13 -3.64 -16.66
C TYR A 60 0.21 -4.10 -16.07
N THR A 61 1.20 -4.30 -16.92
CA THR A 61 2.56 -4.69 -16.50
C THR A 61 3.61 -3.78 -17.15
N PRO A 62 3.61 -2.46 -16.83
CA PRO A 62 4.48 -1.51 -17.50
C PRO A 62 5.96 -1.76 -17.13
N LYS A 63 6.82 -1.90 -18.16
CA LYS A 63 8.29 -1.97 -17.96
C LYS A 63 8.83 -0.66 -17.39
N LYS A 64 8.32 0.47 -17.88
CA LYS A 64 8.68 1.82 -17.45
C LYS A 64 7.40 2.57 -17.08
N ILE A 65 7.43 3.33 -15.97
CA ILE A 65 6.30 4.15 -15.50
C ILE A 65 6.57 5.62 -15.84
N ARG A 66 7.71 6.16 -15.36
CA ARG A 66 8.08 7.57 -15.58
C ARG A 66 8.20 7.87 -17.06
N GLY A 67 7.48 8.89 -17.55
CA GLY A 67 7.46 9.32 -18.94
C GLY A 67 6.81 8.32 -19.90
N ASN A 68 5.97 7.40 -19.41
CA ASN A 68 5.15 6.53 -20.26
C ASN A 68 3.79 7.20 -20.47
N ILE A 69 3.73 8.09 -21.44
CA ILE A 69 2.57 8.96 -21.72
C ILE A 69 1.32 8.13 -22.02
N ASP A 70 1.47 7.09 -22.86
CA ASP A 70 0.33 6.25 -23.25
C ASP A 70 -0.29 5.55 -22.05
N PHE A 71 0.55 4.96 -21.18
CA PHE A 71 0.09 4.32 -19.94
C PHE A 71 -0.58 5.31 -18.97
N ILE A 72 -0.02 6.51 -18.83
CA ILE A 72 -0.59 7.57 -18.01
C ILE A 72 -1.98 7.99 -18.52
N ASN A 73 -2.09 8.20 -19.84
CA ASN A 73 -3.36 8.57 -20.48
C ASN A 73 -4.40 7.46 -20.33
N GLU A 74 -3.98 6.21 -20.46
CA GLU A 74 -4.87 5.07 -20.26
C GLU A 74 -5.38 5.00 -18.81
N LEU A 75 -4.51 5.17 -17.81
CA LEU A 75 -4.94 5.24 -16.41
C LEU A 75 -5.92 6.39 -16.14
N LYS A 76 -5.68 7.57 -16.71
CA LYS A 76 -6.58 8.73 -16.60
C LYS A 76 -7.95 8.44 -17.18
N SER A 77 -8.02 7.74 -18.32
CA SER A 77 -9.28 7.39 -18.97
C SER A 77 -10.18 6.46 -18.14
N LEU A 78 -9.60 5.72 -17.20
CA LEU A 78 -10.34 4.80 -16.33
C LEU A 78 -11.15 5.52 -15.25
N SER A 79 -10.92 6.82 -15.01
CA SER A 79 -11.67 7.64 -14.03
C SER A 79 -11.80 6.94 -12.67
N CYS A 80 -10.69 6.62 -12.04
CA CYS A 80 -10.66 5.93 -10.75
C CYS A 80 -10.70 6.89 -9.57
N ASP A 81 -11.20 6.41 -8.44
CA ASP A 81 -11.30 7.16 -7.20
C ASP A 81 -9.99 7.08 -6.39
N LEU A 82 -9.37 5.91 -6.33
CA LEU A 82 -8.25 5.63 -5.43
C LEU A 82 -7.26 4.64 -6.05
N PHE A 83 -5.97 4.89 -5.90
CA PHE A 83 -4.94 3.86 -6.08
C PHE A 83 -4.59 3.22 -4.74
N ILE A 84 -4.65 1.90 -4.68
CA ILE A 84 -4.14 1.11 -3.56
C ILE A 84 -2.82 0.51 -3.96
N VAL A 85 -1.76 0.83 -3.23
CA VAL A 85 -0.39 0.42 -3.54
C VAL A 85 0.14 -0.45 -2.41
N ILE A 86 0.47 -1.71 -2.71
CA ILE A 86 1.00 -2.66 -1.72
C ILE A 86 2.16 -3.43 -2.33
N ALA A 87 3.36 -3.17 -1.84
CA ALA A 87 4.58 -3.86 -2.27
C ALA A 87 4.73 -3.93 -3.80
N TYR A 88 4.41 -2.85 -4.50
CA TYR A 88 4.53 -2.76 -5.96
C TYR A 88 5.99 -2.82 -6.43
N GLY A 89 6.92 -2.24 -5.66
CA GLY A 89 8.36 -2.34 -5.88
C GLY A 89 8.93 -1.36 -6.90
N LYS A 90 8.22 -0.28 -7.21
CA LYS A 90 8.73 0.89 -7.97
C LYS A 90 8.17 2.17 -7.37
N ILE A 91 8.95 3.25 -7.48
CA ILE A 91 8.52 4.60 -7.14
C ILE A 91 7.49 5.07 -8.17
N LEU A 92 6.38 5.62 -7.70
CA LEU A 92 5.36 6.24 -8.53
C LEU A 92 5.70 7.72 -8.70
N PRO A 93 5.84 8.21 -9.95
CA PRO A 93 6.11 9.62 -10.19
C PRO A 93 4.86 10.46 -9.97
N LYS A 94 5.05 11.77 -9.80
CA LYS A 94 3.99 12.74 -9.49
C LYS A 94 2.79 12.63 -10.41
N GLU A 95 3.04 12.53 -11.70
CA GLU A 95 2.01 12.41 -12.73
C GLU A 95 1.10 11.17 -12.58
N ILE A 96 1.54 10.14 -11.86
CA ILE A 96 0.74 8.96 -11.48
C ILE A 96 0.03 9.20 -10.14
N LEU A 97 0.73 9.80 -9.17
CA LEU A 97 0.18 10.05 -7.83
C LEU A 97 -1.05 10.98 -7.85
N GLU A 98 -1.12 11.85 -8.85
CA GLU A 98 -2.19 12.84 -9.02
C GLU A 98 -3.38 12.36 -9.87
N ILE A 99 -3.34 11.13 -10.43
CA ILE A 99 -4.43 10.62 -11.26
C ILE A 99 -5.71 10.35 -10.46
N PRO A 100 -5.67 9.60 -9.34
CA PRO A 100 -6.89 9.23 -8.65
C PRO A 100 -7.43 10.38 -7.80
N LYS A 101 -8.75 10.49 -7.75
CA LYS A 101 -9.47 11.55 -7.02
C LYS A 101 -9.03 11.72 -5.56
N PHE A 102 -8.82 10.60 -4.86
CA PHE A 102 -8.42 10.57 -3.44
C PHE A 102 -6.93 10.24 -3.25
N GLY A 103 -6.14 10.27 -4.34
CA GLY A 103 -4.71 10.02 -4.32
C GLY A 103 -4.34 8.55 -4.27
N CYS A 104 -3.07 8.29 -3.98
CA CYS A 104 -2.51 6.96 -3.87
C CYS A 104 -2.25 6.63 -2.40
N TRP A 105 -2.72 5.49 -1.94
CA TRP A 105 -2.53 5.05 -0.55
C TRP A 105 -1.68 3.79 -0.52
N ASN A 106 -0.73 3.75 0.42
CA ASN A 106 0.18 2.63 0.61
C ASN A 106 -0.02 1.98 1.97
N ALA A 107 0.09 0.64 2.02
CA ALA A 107 0.26 -0.08 3.28
C ALA A 107 1.75 -0.33 3.50
N HIS A 108 2.33 0.33 4.49
CA HIS A 108 3.71 0.12 4.90
C HIS A 108 3.77 -0.82 6.11
N ALA A 109 4.59 -1.88 6.01
CA ALA A 109 4.64 -2.95 6.99
C ALA A 109 5.59 -2.62 8.16
N SER A 110 5.45 -1.44 8.76
CA SER A 110 6.11 -1.03 10.01
C SER A 110 5.33 0.07 10.72
N LEU A 111 5.68 0.34 11.96
CA LEU A 111 5.22 1.52 12.71
C LEU A 111 6.12 2.71 12.35
N LEU A 112 5.67 3.55 11.42
CA LEU A 112 6.44 4.72 10.97
C LEU A 112 6.71 5.70 12.12
N PRO A 113 7.88 6.36 12.16
CA PRO A 113 8.92 6.43 11.12
C PRO A 113 9.94 5.28 11.16
N ARG A 114 9.78 4.29 12.06
CA ARG A 114 10.70 3.16 12.15
C ARG A 114 10.60 2.28 10.91
N TRP A 115 11.74 1.86 10.40
CA TRP A 115 11.87 1.00 9.20
C TRP A 115 11.23 1.59 7.93
N ARG A 116 11.30 2.91 7.78
CA ARG A 116 10.96 3.59 6.52
C ARG A 116 11.79 3.01 5.39
N GLY A 117 11.18 2.80 4.21
CA GLY A 117 11.85 2.28 3.03
C GLY A 117 11.75 0.76 2.90
N ALA A 118 12.82 0.14 2.43
CA ALA A 118 12.82 -1.25 2.02
C ALA A 118 12.91 -2.26 3.19
N ALA A 119 12.23 -3.39 3.04
CA ALA A 119 12.35 -4.57 3.92
C ALA A 119 12.02 -4.34 5.41
N PRO A 120 10.95 -3.60 5.77
CA PRO A 120 10.61 -3.29 7.16
C PRO A 120 10.41 -4.54 8.03
N ILE A 121 9.78 -5.59 7.48
CA ILE A 121 9.51 -6.84 8.20
C ILE A 121 10.82 -7.55 8.57
N GLN A 122 11.77 -7.61 7.66
CA GLN A 122 13.07 -8.21 7.90
C GLN A 122 13.83 -7.44 8.98
N TRP A 123 13.82 -6.11 8.90
CA TRP A 123 14.51 -5.29 9.87
C TRP A 123 13.92 -5.38 11.27
N SER A 124 12.60 -5.46 11.42
CA SER A 124 11.97 -5.64 12.74
C SER A 124 12.41 -6.95 13.40
N LEU A 125 12.50 -8.05 12.62
CA LEU A 125 12.99 -9.34 13.13
C LEU A 125 14.48 -9.31 13.46
N ILE A 126 15.33 -8.78 12.55
CA ILE A 126 16.79 -8.72 12.75
C ILE A 126 17.14 -7.89 14.00
N LYS A 127 16.38 -6.85 14.28
CA LYS A 127 16.63 -5.96 15.44
C LYS A 127 15.93 -6.44 16.71
N GLY A 128 15.18 -7.52 16.66
CA GLY A 128 14.48 -8.05 17.81
C GLY A 128 13.43 -7.10 18.35
N ASP A 129 12.71 -6.40 17.45
CA ASP A 129 11.65 -5.51 17.88
C ASP A 129 10.53 -6.31 18.56
N GLU A 130 10.06 -5.87 19.72
CA GLU A 130 8.95 -6.51 20.43
C GLU A 130 7.62 -6.30 19.70
N PHE A 131 7.50 -5.18 18.96
CA PHE A 131 6.31 -4.81 18.24
C PHE A 131 6.64 -4.33 16.83
N THR A 132 5.72 -4.60 15.92
CA THR A 132 5.66 -4.01 14.58
C THR A 132 4.23 -3.63 14.25
N GLY A 133 3.91 -3.34 13.01
CA GLY A 133 2.56 -3.00 12.62
C GLY A 133 2.43 -2.68 11.15
N VAL A 134 1.29 -2.11 10.80
CA VAL A 134 1.01 -1.61 9.46
C VAL A 134 0.49 -0.19 9.55
N GLY A 135 1.04 0.70 8.75
CA GLY A 135 0.52 2.04 8.53
C GLY A 135 -0.11 2.18 7.14
N ILE A 136 -1.36 2.66 7.07
CA ILE A 136 -1.95 3.14 5.83
C ILE A 136 -1.62 4.61 5.69
N MET A 137 -0.96 4.97 4.60
CA MET A 137 -0.47 6.32 4.38
C MET A 137 -0.82 6.82 2.99
N LYS A 138 -1.04 8.13 2.85
CA LYS A 138 -1.14 8.78 1.56
C LYS A 138 0.26 8.93 0.98
N MET A 139 0.47 8.48 -0.25
CA MET A 139 1.78 8.57 -0.91
C MET A 139 2.05 9.99 -1.42
N ASN A 140 3.32 10.36 -1.36
CA ASN A 140 3.89 11.54 -2.00
C ASN A 140 5.12 11.14 -2.85
N GLU A 141 5.85 12.11 -3.38
CA GLU A 141 7.02 11.86 -4.23
C GLU A 141 8.22 11.28 -3.45
N GLU A 142 8.29 11.52 -2.15
CA GLU A 142 9.33 10.99 -1.28
C GLU A 142 8.95 9.62 -0.72
N LEU A 143 9.94 8.77 -0.50
CA LEU A 143 9.72 7.40 -0.04
C LEU A 143 9.18 7.36 1.40
N ASP A 144 7.98 6.84 1.56
CA ASP A 144 7.29 6.58 2.85
C ASP A 144 7.27 7.79 3.81
N THR A 145 7.09 9.00 3.28
CA THR A 145 7.02 10.26 4.05
C THR A 145 5.64 10.90 4.07
N GLY A 146 4.69 10.31 3.39
CA GLY A 146 3.33 10.84 3.30
C GLY A 146 2.56 10.76 4.63
N ASP A 147 1.40 11.38 4.63
CA ASP A 147 0.56 11.46 5.82
C ASP A 147 0.01 10.08 6.20
N LEU A 148 0.19 9.72 7.46
CA LEU A 148 -0.33 8.49 8.03
C LEU A 148 -1.83 8.65 8.29
N LEU A 149 -2.63 7.79 7.68
CA LEU A 149 -4.09 7.80 7.80
C LEU A 149 -4.56 6.92 8.96
N LEU A 150 -4.08 5.68 9.02
CA LEU A 150 -4.34 4.72 10.09
C LEU A 150 -3.07 3.93 10.38
N GLU A 151 -2.93 3.47 11.61
CA GLU A 151 -1.84 2.60 12.02
C GLU A 151 -2.37 1.57 13.02
N GLU A 152 -1.93 0.32 12.87
CA GLU A 152 -2.24 -0.74 13.83
C GLU A 152 -0.97 -1.49 14.22
N LYS A 153 -0.76 -1.60 15.53
CA LYS A 153 0.39 -2.23 16.16
C LYS A 153 0.08 -3.70 16.50
N ILE A 154 1.02 -4.60 16.21
CA ILE A 154 0.95 -5.99 16.66
C ILE A 154 2.22 -6.37 17.40
N LYS A 155 2.13 -7.34 18.30
CA LYS A 155 3.27 -7.96 18.96
C LYS A 155 3.94 -8.94 17.99
N ILE A 156 5.27 -9.00 18.04
CA ILE A 156 6.05 -10.05 17.38
C ILE A 156 6.22 -11.17 18.42
N ASP A 157 5.69 -12.34 18.12
CA ASP A 157 5.79 -13.49 19.02
C ASP A 157 7.18 -14.12 18.92
N ASN A 158 7.62 -14.80 19.98
CA ASN A 158 8.97 -15.40 20.03
C ASN A 158 9.22 -16.48 18.97
N ASP A 159 8.18 -17.09 18.44
CA ASP A 159 8.19 -18.09 17.39
C ASP A 159 7.95 -17.50 15.98
N ASP A 160 7.77 -16.20 15.88
CA ASP A 160 7.60 -15.53 14.60
C ASP A 160 8.92 -15.57 13.80
N ASN A 161 8.79 -16.01 12.58
CA ASN A 161 9.80 -15.91 11.54
C ASN A 161 9.29 -15.00 10.39
N LEU A 162 10.13 -14.80 9.38
CA LEU A 162 9.77 -13.92 8.25
C LEU A 162 8.47 -14.35 7.59
N ASN A 163 8.20 -15.63 7.43
CA ASN A 163 6.99 -16.10 6.74
C ASN A 163 5.74 -15.87 7.59
N THR A 164 5.79 -16.21 8.88
CA THR A 164 4.64 -16.05 9.79
C THR A 164 4.31 -14.57 9.99
N LEU A 165 5.32 -13.73 10.23
CA LEU A 165 5.12 -12.30 10.43
C LEU A 165 4.65 -11.60 9.13
N THR A 166 5.20 -11.98 7.97
CA THR A 166 4.73 -11.49 6.66
C THR A 166 3.25 -11.81 6.45
N LYS A 167 2.81 -13.01 6.79
CA LYS A 167 1.40 -13.42 6.70
C LYS A 167 0.51 -12.63 7.66
N LYS A 168 0.92 -12.45 8.92
CA LYS A 168 0.18 -11.64 9.90
C LYS A 168 -0.01 -10.21 9.39
N LEU A 169 1.06 -9.56 8.94
CA LEU A 169 1.04 -8.18 8.46
C LEU A 169 0.28 -8.02 7.13
N SER A 170 0.31 -9.00 6.24
CA SER A 170 -0.46 -8.94 4.99
C SER A 170 -1.97 -8.98 5.23
N ILE A 171 -2.43 -9.80 6.18
CA ILE A 171 -3.85 -9.85 6.58
C ILE A 171 -4.26 -8.56 7.29
N LEU A 172 -3.39 -8.05 8.16
CA LEU A 172 -3.61 -6.77 8.84
C LEU A 172 -3.73 -5.61 7.84
N SER A 173 -2.83 -5.56 6.84
CA SER A 173 -2.88 -4.56 5.76
C SER A 173 -4.24 -4.55 5.06
N ALA A 174 -4.77 -5.72 4.74
CA ALA A 174 -6.06 -5.86 4.07
C ALA A 174 -7.22 -5.28 4.90
N LYS A 175 -7.27 -5.63 6.19
CA LYS A 175 -8.31 -5.14 7.11
C LYS A 175 -8.19 -3.63 7.32
N LEU A 176 -6.98 -3.14 7.55
CA LEU A 176 -6.74 -1.74 7.84
C LEU A 176 -7.06 -0.85 6.63
N PHE A 177 -6.81 -1.32 5.41
CA PHE A 177 -7.22 -0.62 4.19
C PHE A 177 -8.73 -0.47 4.08
N LEU A 178 -9.51 -1.54 4.33
CA LEU A 178 -10.97 -1.43 4.31
C LEU A 178 -11.48 -0.41 5.34
N ASN A 179 -10.91 -0.41 6.54
CA ASN A 179 -11.26 0.56 7.57
C ASN A 179 -10.95 1.99 7.11
N ALA A 180 -9.77 2.21 6.52
CA ALA A 180 -9.38 3.53 6.02
C ALA A 180 -10.35 4.05 4.94
N ILE A 181 -10.76 3.19 4.01
CA ILE A 181 -11.72 3.55 2.96
C ILE A 181 -13.11 3.80 3.54
N SER A 182 -13.55 3.02 4.53
CA SER A 182 -14.84 3.24 5.20
C SER A 182 -14.90 4.61 5.87
N ILE A 183 -13.83 5.01 6.56
CA ILE A 183 -13.72 6.35 7.17
C ILE A 183 -13.75 7.45 6.10
N LEU A 184 -13.05 7.24 4.97
CA LEU A 184 -13.10 8.19 3.86
C LEU A 184 -14.52 8.36 3.32
N GLU A 185 -15.24 7.25 3.09
CA GLU A 185 -16.62 7.28 2.61
C GLU A 185 -17.56 7.98 3.57
N GLU A 186 -17.46 7.71 4.87
CA GLU A 186 -18.25 8.40 5.89
C GLU A 186 -18.01 9.92 5.88
N ASN A 187 -16.75 10.35 5.74
CA ASN A 187 -16.41 11.78 5.67
C ASN A 187 -16.96 12.46 4.40
N ILE A 188 -16.97 11.74 3.27
CA ILE A 188 -17.57 12.23 2.03
C ILE A 188 -19.08 12.44 2.23
N TYR A 189 -19.77 11.46 2.84
CA TYR A 189 -21.21 11.55 3.11
C TYR A 189 -21.57 12.68 4.10
N LYS A 190 -20.71 12.93 5.09
CA LYS A 190 -20.95 13.99 6.08
C LYS A 190 -20.66 15.39 5.56
N ASN A 191 -20.34 15.57 4.27
CA ASN A 191 -20.02 16.85 3.63
C ASN A 191 -18.93 17.64 4.37
N THR A 192 -18.03 16.96 5.10
CA THR A 192 -16.91 17.62 5.76
C THR A 192 -15.84 17.89 4.70
N ASN A 193 -15.71 19.17 4.30
CA ASN A 193 -14.67 19.67 3.37
C ASN A 193 -13.23 19.50 3.89
N SER A 194 -13.08 18.92 5.03
CA SER A 194 -11.78 18.57 5.59
C SER A 194 -11.59 17.08 5.47
N CYS A 195 -10.76 16.67 4.54
CA CYS A 195 -10.20 15.32 4.44
C CYS A 195 -9.26 15.06 5.64
N LEU A 196 -9.75 15.31 6.87
CA LEU A 196 -9.02 15.08 8.11
C LEU A 196 -9.29 13.65 8.57
N LEU A 197 -8.72 12.69 7.83
CA LEU A 197 -8.56 11.32 8.29
C LEU A 197 -7.46 11.20 9.36
N TYR A 198 -6.98 12.33 9.88
CA TYR A 198 -5.91 12.37 10.87
C TYR A 198 -6.44 11.94 12.24
N THR A 199 -6.30 10.67 12.55
CA THR A 199 -6.54 10.15 13.90
C THR A 199 -5.27 10.13 14.75
N SER A 200 -4.10 10.43 14.18
CA SER A 200 -2.80 10.48 14.88
C SER A 200 -1.98 11.67 14.41
N PRO A 201 -1.20 12.30 15.30
CA PRO A 201 -0.24 13.31 14.87
C PRO A 201 0.81 12.70 13.95
N SER A 202 1.21 13.47 12.93
CA SER A 202 2.28 13.10 12.00
C SER A 202 3.51 12.59 12.75
N PRO A 203 4.29 11.66 12.18
CA PRO A 203 5.58 11.26 12.76
C PRO A 203 6.50 12.43 13.09
N ARG A 204 6.40 13.55 12.35
CA ARG A 204 7.12 14.81 12.64
C ARG A 204 6.62 15.51 13.91
N ASP A 205 5.33 15.46 14.20
CA ASP A 205 4.77 16.10 15.40
C ASP A 205 5.09 15.30 16.66
N ARG A 206 5.19 13.97 16.56
CA ARG A 206 5.64 13.11 17.66
C ARG A 206 7.12 13.34 18.03
N GLN A 207 7.97 13.79 17.11
CA GLN A 207 9.36 14.14 17.43
C GLN A 207 9.46 15.47 18.18
N LYS A 208 8.61 16.46 17.86
CA LYS A 208 8.62 17.77 18.55
C LYS A 208 8.17 17.67 20.01
N SER A 209 7.25 16.75 20.33
CA SER A 209 6.76 16.56 21.71
C SER A 209 7.74 15.83 22.64
N ARG A 210 8.87 15.33 22.13
CA ARG A 210 9.92 14.63 22.90
C ARG A 210 11.17 15.45 23.16
N MET A 211 11.22 16.71 22.76
CA MET A 211 12.33 17.58 23.18
C MET A 211 12.03 18.07 24.61
N PRO A 212 12.90 17.79 25.60
CA PRO A 212 12.77 18.42 26.91
C PRO A 212 12.94 19.91 26.72
N SER A 213 12.04 20.70 27.32
CA SER A 213 12.24 22.11 27.47
C SER A 213 13.53 22.31 28.27
N SER A 214 14.60 22.73 27.59
CA SER A 214 15.81 23.18 28.25
C SER A 214 15.45 24.39 29.09
N ALA A 215 15.55 24.23 30.41
CA ALA A 215 15.63 25.32 31.38
C ALA A 215 16.91 26.09 31.21
#